data_9a993c973460b1b2be55f3b2a8245645
#
_entry.id   9a993c973460b1b2be55f3b2a8245645
#
_cell.length_a   1.000
_cell.length_b   1.000
_cell.length_c   1.000
_cell.angle_alpha   90.00
_cell.angle_beta   90.00
_cell.angle_gamma   90.00
#
_symmetry.space_group_name_H-M   'P 1'
#
loop_
_entity.id
_entity.type
_entity.pdbx_description
1 polymer ?
#
loop_
_entity_poly.entity_id
_entity_poly.type
_entity_poly.pdbx_seq_one_letter_code
_entity_poly.pdbx_strand_id
1 'polypeptide(L)'
;MSQAAVKVRPDELLRLDHNERLFPAPELVPLLARVPATALTRYPDAEGLERRLARRWGVGADRVLVTGGADDAIDRICRRWLAGGREMVTVVPTFQMMPTFARLAGGRVREIPALDDPAPLAPTLDRLGERTGLVTVISPHNPTGRVASAARMLEIAERLPNGAMLLADLAYVEFADRDPTAALLERDNILVVRTLSKAWGLAGLRVGYVLGSRTAVAELRASGSPFPLSSPSVWLAERALELGDRVTADYVAAVRSERDRLYAALCEAGTAPFTSEANFILASTERAAALERRFRRSGIAVRVFADRRDLVRITLPGDEGVFQRLLSVLAADSPAAASTINGRGVR
;
A
#
# COMPACT_ATOMS: atom_id res chain seq x y z
N MET A 1 -22.05 -20.76 17.66
CA MET A 1 -20.88 -20.27 18.44
C MET A 1 -20.74 -18.80 18.15
N SER A 2 -20.93 -17.94 19.14
CA SER A 2 -20.86 -16.48 19.02
C SER A 2 -19.50 -16.07 18.45
N GLN A 3 -19.52 -15.27 17.38
CA GLN A 3 -18.31 -14.60 16.87
C GLN A 3 -17.75 -13.73 17.99
N ALA A 4 -16.65 -14.15 18.60
CA ALA A 4 -15.89 -13.27 19.49
C ALA A 4 -15.35 -12.12 18.64
N ALA A 5 -16.04 -10.99 18.61
CA ALA A 5 -15.55 -9.78 18.01
C ALA A 5 -14.19 -9.46 18.65
N VAL A 6 -13.14 -9.38 17.85
CA VAL A 6 -11.84 -8.91 18.30
C VAL A 6 -12.03 -7.47 18.77
N LYS A 7 -12.15 -7.28 20.08
CA LYS A 7 -12.32 -5.94 20.67
C LYS A 7 -10.95 -5.31 20.83
N VAL A 8 -10.76 -4.13 20.24
CA VAL A 8 -9.63 -3.26 20.60
C VAL A 8 -9.75 -2.94 22.09
N ARG A 9 -8.67 -3.10 22.84
CA ARG A 9 -8.69 -2.77 24.27
C ARG A 9 -9.00 -1.29 24.44
N PRO A 10 -9.74 -0.89 25.49
CA PRO A 10 -10.14 0.52 25.69
C PRO A 10 -8.96 1.49 25.80
N ASP A 11 -7.79 1.01 26.20
CA ASP A 11 -6.52 1.72 26.37
C ASP A 11 -5.60 1.61 25.15
N GLU A 12 -5.99 0.85 24.11
CA GLU A 12 -5.22 0.68 22.88
C GLU A 12 -5.58 1.75 21.84
N LEU A 13 -4.55 2.42 21.34
CA LEU A 13 -4.68 3.46 20.32
C LEU A 13 -5.14 2.83 19.00
N LEU A 14 -6.26 3.30 18.44
CA LEU A 14 -6.72 2.89 17.10
C LEU A 14 -5.71 3.35 16.04
N ARG A 15 -5.05 2.41 15.37
CA ARG A 15 -3.98 2.68 14.42
C ARG A 15 -4.53 2.93 13.01
N LEU A 16 -4.87 4.19 12.71
CA LEU A 16 -5.27 4.64 11.37
C LEU A 16 -4.15 5.41 10.65
N ASP A 17 -2.89 5.08 10.96
CA ASP A 17 -1.66 5.71 10.46
C ASP A 17 -0.81 4.82 9.55
N HIS A 18 -1.04 3.50 9.51
CA HIS A 18 -0.21 2.52 8.78
C HIS A 18 -0.89 1.89 7.56
N ASN A 19 -2.10 2.28 7.23
CA ASN A 19 -2.88 1.71 6.12
C ASN A 19 -3.07 0.20 6.27
N GLU A 20 -3.22 -0.29 7.49
CA GLU A 20 -3.51 -1.68 7.83
C GLU A 20 -5.02 -1.87 7.88
N ARG A 21 -5.48 -3.09 7.61
CA ARG A 21 -6.85 -3.52 7.94
C ARG A 21 -6.95 -3.66 9.46
N LEU A 22 -7.94 -3.02 10.05
CA LEU A 22 -8.04 -2.93 11.51
C LEU A 22 -8.42 -4.26 12.16
N PHE A 23 -9.32 -5.02 11.52
CA PHE A 23 -9.78 -6.32 12.00
C PHE A 23 -9.48 -7.41 10.97
N PRO A 24 -9.08 -8.62 11.42
CA PRO A 24 -8.87 -9.74 10.51
C PRO A 24 -10.18 -10.13 9.83
N ALA A 25 -10.11 -10.68 8.61
CA ALA A 25 -11.25 -11.29 7.98
C ALA A 25 -11.74 -12.48 8.84
N PRO A 26 -13.05 -12.58 9.15
CA PRO A 26 -13.57 -13.61 10.04
C PRO A 26 -13.23 -15.03 9.58
N GLU A 27 -13.15 -15.25 8.26
CA GLU A 27 -12.83 -16.53 7.64
C GLU A 27 -11.40 -17.00 7.92
N LEU A 28 -10.49 -16.05 8.21
CA LEU A 28 -9.07 -16.36 8.44
C LEU A 28 -8.78 -16.73 9.88
N VAL A 29 -9.57 -16.24 10.85
CA VAL A 29 -9.31 -16.46 12.28
C VAL A 29 -9.30 -17.96 12.65
N PRO A 30 -10.25 -18.81 12.19
CA PRO A 30 -10.23 -20.24 12.49
C PRO A 30 -9.05 -20.98 11.88
N LEU A 31 -8.41 -20.42 10.84
CA LEU A 31 -7.26 -21.05 10.18
C LEU A 31 -6.01 -21.02 11.06
N LEU A 32 -5.90 -20.05 11.98
CA LEU A 32 -4.76 -19.98 12.91
C LEU A 32 -4.59 -21.26 13.74
N ALA A 33 -5.70 -21.85 14.21
CA ALA A 33 -5.69 -23.09 14.98
C ALA A 33 -5.44 -24.35 14.11
N ARG A 34 -5.43 -24.20 12.79
CA ARG A 34 -5.25 -25.30 11.81
C ARG A 34 -3.85 -25.33 11.19
N VAL A 35 -2.98 -24.38 11.55
CA VAL A 35 -1.59 -24.37 11.10
C VAL A 35 -0.91 -25.68 11.54
N PRO A 36 -0.35 -26.49 10.62
CA PRO A 36 0.29 -27.74 10.99
C PRO A 36 1.47 -27.52 11.94
N ALA A 37 1.62 -28.35 12.97
CA ALA A 37 2.75 -28.27 13.90
C ALA A 37 4.10 -28.36 13.18
N THR A 38 4.19 -29.13 12.08
CA THR A 38 5.39 -29.24 11.25
C THR A 38 5.81 -27.91 10.61
N ALA A 39 4.92 -26.92 10.49
CA ALA A 39 5.26 -25.59 10.02
C ALA A 39 6.21 -24.84 10.98
N LEU A 40 6.34 -25.29 12.23
CA LEU A 40 7.30 -24.71 13.19
C LEU A 40 8.73 -25.24 12.99
N THR A 41 8.89 -26.41 12.37
CA THR A 41 10.18 -27.13 12.36
C THR A 41 10.77 -27.29 10.97
N ARG A 42 10.06 -26.90 9.93
CA ARG A 42 10.51 -27.03 8.53
C ARG A 42 10.69 -25.67 7.88
N TYR A 43 11.68 -25.54 7.02
CA TYR A 43 11.81 -24.39 6.14
C TYR A 43 10.58 -24.27 5.21
N PRO A 44 10.17 -23.04 4.87
CA PRO A 44 9.02 -22.82 4.01
C PRO A 44 9.26 -23.31 2.59
N ASP A 45 8.23 -23.92 2.00
CA ASP A 45 8.15 -24.16 0.57
C ASP A 45 7.07 -23.22 0.00
N ALA A 46 7.48 -22.22 -0.77
CA ALA A 46 6.59 -21.24 -1.36
C ALA A 46 6.08 -21.63 -2.78
N GLU A 47 6.53 -22.77 -3.36
CA GLU A 47 6.16 -23.16 -4.72
C GLU A 47 4.63 -23.35 -4.88
N GLY A 48 3.96 -23.91 -3.87
CA GLY A 48 2.50 -24.05 -3.86
C GLY A 48 1.80 -22.70 -3.96
N LEU A 49 2.27 -21.74 -3.21
CA LEU A 49 1.75 -20.36 -3.20
C LEU A 49 2.04 -19.67 -4.55
N GLU A 50 3.25 -19.80 -5.09
CA GLU A 50 3.62 -19.25 -6.40
C GLU A 50 2.76 -19.82 -7.53
N ARG A 51 2.55 -21.14 -7.56
CA ARG A 51 1.65 -21.79 -8.55
C ARG A 51 0.21 -21.29 -8.44
N ARG A 52 -0.27 -21.02 -7.23
CA ARG A 52 -1.62 -20.47 -7.01
C ARG A 52 -1.75 -19.04 -7.51
N LEU A 53 -0.77 -18.21 -7.22
CA LEU A 53 -0.70 -16.83 -7.72
C LEU A 53 -0.57 -16.82 -9.25
N ALA A 54 0.26 -17.69 -9.82
CA ALA A 54 0.40 -17.84 -11.27
C ALA A 54 -0.94 -18.15 -11.95
N ARG A 55 -1.72 -19.08 -11.39
CA ARG A 55 -3.08 -19.38 -11.90
C ARG A 55 -4.01 -18.17 -11.79
N ARG A 56 -3.97 -17.41 -10.68
CA ARG A 56 -4.78 -16.21 -10.51
C ARG A 56 -4.51 -15.17 -11.60
N TRP A 57 -3.27 -15.06 -12.04
CA TRP A 57 -2.85 -14.07 -13.04
C TRP A 57 -2.73 -14.61 -14.46
N GLY A 58 -3.02 -15.89 -14.70
CA GLY A 58 -2.93 -16.52 -16.02
C GLY A 58 -1.49 -16.58 -16.57
N VAL A 59 -0.48 -16.66 -15.70
CA VAL A 59 0.95 -16.70 -16.08
C VAL A 59 1.61 -18.00 -15.64
N GLY A 60 2.82 -18.28 -16.13
CA GLY A 60 3.64 -19.40 -15.64
C GLY A 60 4.15 -19.15 -14.22
N ALA A 61 4.37 -20.22 -13.44
CA ALA A 61 4.91 -20.10 -12.07
C ALA A 61 6.31 -19.47 -12.04
N ASP A 62 7.08 -19.63 -13.11
CA ASP A 62 8.38 -19.01 -13.31
C ASP A 62 8.35 -17.49 -13.55
N ARG A 63 7.15 -16.90 -13.63
CA ARG A 63 6.89 -15.46 -13.69
C ARG A 63 6.42 -14.88 -12.35
N VAL A 64 6.44 -15.67 -11.28
CA VAL A 64 6.01 -15.28 -9.93
C VAL A 64 7.13 -15.51 -8.93
N LEU A 65 7.38 -14.55 -8.05
CA LEU A 65 8.27 -14.70 -6.90
C LEU A 65 7.54 -14.24 -5.65
N VAL A 66 7.35 -15.13 -4.70
CA VAL A 66 6.84 -14.79 -3.36
C VAL A 66 7.96 -14.19 -2.51
N THR A 67 7.66 -13.13 -1.77
CA THR A 67 8.63 -12.31 -1.02
C THR A 67 8.14 -12.01 0.39
N GLY A 68 9.05 -11.60 1.28
CA GLY A 68 8.78 -11.17 2.65
C GLY A 68 8.04 -9.81 2.71
N GLY A 69 6.87 -9.72 2.08
CA GLY A 69 6.12 -8.48 1.84
C GLY A 69 6.61 -7.74 0.60
N ALA A 70 5.92 -6.63 0.29
CA ALA A 70 6.34 -5.74 -0.79
C ALA A 70 7.72 -5.11 -0.53
N ASP A 71 8.09 -4.91 0.74
CA ASP A 71 9.38 -4.33 1.12
C ASP A 71 10.56 -5.20 0.66
N ASP A 72 10.51 -6.53 0.87
CA ASP A 72 11.54 -7.46 0.39
C ASP A 72 11.58 -7.50 -1.14
N ALA A 73 10.41 -7.40 -1.81
CA ALA A 73 10.35 -7.30 -3.26
C ALA A 73 11.08 -6.05 -3.78
N ILE A 74 10.77 -4.89 -3.21
CA ILE A 74 11.36 -3.60 -3.61
C ILE A 74 12.87 -3.58 -3.34
N ASP A 75 13.30 -4.08 -2.18
CA ASP A 75 14.73 -4.17 -1.83
C ASP A 75 15.51 -5.05 -2.82
N ARG A 76 15.00 -6.25 -3.17
CA ARG A 76 15.61 -7.12 -4.20
C ARG A 76 15.68 -6.44 -5.56
N ILE A 77 14.61 -5.76 -5.98
CA ILE A 77 14.56 -5.01 -7.23
C ILE A 77 15.62 -3.91 -7.22
N CYS A 78 15.70 -3.12 -6.15
CA CYS A 78 16.70 -2.07 -6.01
C CYS A 78 18.13 -2.65 -6.09
N ARG A 79 18.43 -3.69 -5.35
CA ARG A 79 19.76 -4.34 -5.39
C ARG A 79 20.12 -4.86 -6.79
N ARG A 80 19.16 -5.41 -7.53
CA ARG A 80 19.43 -5.95 -8.87
C ARG A 80 19.61 -4.86 -9.92
N TRP A 81 18.75 -3.84 -9.96
CA TRP A 81 18.74 -2.86 -11.07
C TRP A 81 19.48 -1.56 -10.77
N LEU A 82 19.87 -1.31 -9.51
CA LEU A 82 20.63 -0.13 -9.12
C LEU A 82 22.11 -0.44 -8.81
N ALA A 83 22.52 -1.70 -8.93
CA ALA A 83 23.93 -2.09 -8.79
C ALA A 83 24.83 -1.23 -9.67
N GLY A 84 26.06 -0.95 -9.21
CA GLY A 84 27.02 -0.09 -9.92
C GLY A 84 26.65 1.41 -9.89
N GLY A 85 25.81 1.83 -8.96
CA GLY A 85 25.42 3.23 -8.77
C GLY A 85 24.46 3.74 -9.85
N ARG A 86 23.64 2.85 -10.43
CA ARG A 86 22.57 3.26 -11.36
C ARG A 86 21.51 4.09 -10.66
N GLU A 87 20.63 4.70 -11.41
CA GLU A 87 19.68 5.69 -10.94
C GLU A 87 18.25 5.14 -10.88
N MET A 88 17.55 5.47 -9.79
CA MET A 88 16.10 5.34 -9.66
C MET A 88 15.45 6.69 -9.96
N VAL A 89 14.48 6.72 -10.86
CA VAL A 89 13.58 7.88 -11.07
C VAL A 89 12.28 7.61 -10.34
N THR A 90 11.85 8.52 -9.46
CA THR A 90 10.65 8.36 -8.64
C THR A 90 9.97 9.70 -8.35
N VAL A 91 8.65 9.68 -8.24
CA VAL A 91 7.86 10.83 -7.76
C VAL A 91 8.05 11.00 -6.25
N VAL A 92 8.07 12.24 -5.78
CA VAL A 92 8.07 12.59 -4.35
C VAL A 92 6.99 13.65 -4.05
N PRO A 93 6.35 13.62 -2.86
CA PRO A 93 6.51 12.64 -1.79
C PRO A 93 6.05 11.25 -2.21
N THR A 94 6.66 10.20 -1.67
CA THR A 94 6.38 8.82 -2.03
C THR A 94 6.41 7.89 -0.80
N PHE A 95 6.20 6.60 -0.99
CA PHE A 95 6.47 5.60 0.03
C PHE A 95 7.95 5.66 0.43
N GLN A 96 8.20 6.07 1.67
CA GLN A 96 9.55 6.41 2.17
C GLN A 96 10.60 5.30 1.97
N MET A 97 10.17 4.02 1.97
CA MET A 97 11.10 2.92 1.77
C MET A 97 11.59 2.80 0.32
N MET A 98 10.89 3.36 -0.66
CA MET A 98 11.31 3.34 -2.06
C MET A 98 12.69 3.99 -2.24
N PRO A 99 12.89 5.29 -1.93
CA PRO A 99 14.20 5.92 -2.01
C PRO A 99 15.21 5.36 -0.98
N THR A 100 14.73 4.83 0.15
CA THR A 100 15.60 4.23 1.18
C THR A 100 16.27 2.96 0.63
N PHE A 101 15.52 2.02 0.07
CA PHE A 101 16.08 0.81 -0.52
C PHE A 101 16.99 1.11 -1.73
N ALA A 102 16.65 2.13 -2.54
CA ALA A 102 17.52 2.56 -3.62
C ALA A 102 18.91 2.99 -3.12
N ARG A 103 18.95 3.80 -2.05
CA ARG A 103 20.21 4.26 -1.45
C ARG A 103 20.97 3.10 -0.78
N LEU A 104 20.28 2.21 -0.07
CA LEU A 104 20.88 1.01 0.52
C LEU A 104 21.49 0.07 -0.51
N ALA A 105 20.91 0.02 -1.70
CA ALA A 105 21.45 -0.73 -2.85
C ALA A 105 22.65 -0.03 -3.53
N GLY A 106 23.09 1.13 -3.04
CA GLY A 106 24.15 1.93 -3.65
C GLY A 106 23.71 2.74 -4.88
N GLY A 107 22.40 2.77 -5.16
CA GLY A 107 21.82 3.55 -6.25
C GLY A 107 21.68 5.04 -5.91
N ARG A 108 21.47 5.85 -6.94
CA ARG A 108 21.11 7.26 -6.82
C ARG A 108 19.62 7.47 -7.06
N VAL A 109 19.02 8.45 -6.40
CA VAL A 109 17.61 8.77 -6.58
C VAL A 109 17.47 10.11 -7.31
N ARG A 110 16.74 10.10 -8.41
CA ARG A 110 16.30 11.28 -9.16
C ARG A 110 14.83 11.54 -8.84
N GLU A 111 14.59 12.53 -8.02
CA GLU A 111 13.27 12.86 -7.51
C GLU A 111 12.51 13.76 -8.47
N ILE A 112 11.21 13.51 -8.63
CA ILE A 112 10.25 14.32 -9.38
C ILE A 112 9.25 14.87 -8.37
N PRO A 113 9.31 16.16 -8.01
CA PRO A 113 8.29 16.76 -7.16
C PRO A 113 6.94 16.77 -7.89
N ALA A 114 6.03 15.87 -7.52
CA ALA A 114 4.69 15.82 -8.11
C ALA A 114 3.70 15.21 -7.09
N LEU A 115 2.90 16.05 -6.47
CA LEU A 115 1.89 15.62 -5.52
C LEU A 115 0.59 15.20 -6.21
N ASP A 116 0.31 15.80 -7.36
CA ASP A 116 -0.98 15.65 -8.06
C ASP A 116 -0.99 14.58 -9.14
N ASP A 117 0.17 14.14 -9.60
CA ASP A 117 0.30 13.09 -10.63
C ASP A 117 1.30 12.01 -10.16
N PRO A 118 0.85 10.76 -9.93
CA PRO A 118 1.73 9.67 -9.52
C PRO A 118 2.65 9.15 -10.63
N ALA A 119 2.43 9.56 -11.90
CA ALA A 119 3.23 9.14 -13.04
C ALA A 119 3.30 10.25 -14.10
N PRO A 120 3.90 11.42 -13.80
CA PRO A 120 3.98 12.53 -14.72
C PRO A 120 4.92 12.18 -15.89
N LEU A 121 4.38 12.08 -17.12
CA LEU A 121 5.11 11.56 -18.28
C LEU A 121 6.33 12.43 -18.61
N ALA A 122 6.12 13.69 -18.99
CA ALA A 122 7.20 14.56 -19.43
C ALA A 122 8.30 14.72 -18.35
N PRO A 123 7.98 15.03 -17.07
CA PRO A 123 8.99 15.09 -16.03
C PRO A 123 9.71 13.76 -15.80
N THR A 124 9.07 12.61 -16.04
CA THR A 124 9.73 11.30 -15.95
C THR A 124 10.70 11.10 -17.10
N LEU A 125 10.26 11.36 -18.34
CA LEU A 125 11.11 11.21 -19.53
C LEU A 125 12.33 12.13 -19.51
N ASP A 126 12.18 13.36 -19.05
CA ASP A 126 13.27 14.35 -18.91
C ASP A 126 14.35 13.89 -17.93
N ARG A 127 14.05 12.94 -17.04
CA ARG A 127 15.01 12.39 -16.07
C ARG A 127 15.61 11.07 -16.48
N LEU A 128 15.16 10.48 -17.59
CA LEU A 128 15.79 9.26 -18.12
C LEU A 128 17.18 9.56 -18.68
N GLY A 129 18.06 8.60 -18.52
CA GLY A 129 19.44 8.67 -19.05
C GLY A 129 20.07 7.28 -19.04
N GLU A 130 21.26 7.14 -19.61
CA GLU A 130 21.99 5.87 -19.72
C GLU A 130 22.18 5.16 -18.35
N ARG A 131 22.26 5.93 -17.29
CA ARG A 131 22.40 5.39 -15.92
C ARG A 131 21.09 4.99 -15.28
N THR A 132 19.93 5.29 -15.88
CA THR A 132 18.63 4.88 -15.34
C THR A 132 18.56 3.37 -15.27
N GLY A 133 18.35 2.84 -14.07
CA GLY A 133 18.16 1.42 -13.80
C GLY A 133 16.72 1.08 -13.48
N LEU A 134 16.03 2.05 -12.85
CA LEU A 134 14.70 1.82 -12.34
C LEU A 134 13.85 3.09 -12.45
N VAL A 135 12.64 2.97 -12.94
CA VAL A 135 11.57 3.97 -12.78
C VAL A 135 10.50 3.36 -11.89
N THR A 136 9.97 4.10 -10.92
CA THR A 136 8.95 3.59 -10.01
C THR A 136 7.66 4.33 -10.17
N VAL A 137 6.55 3.58 -10.23
CA VAL A 137 5.18 4.10 -10.19
C VAL A 137 4.42 3.33 -9.12
N ILE A 138 3.87 4.05 -8.14
CA ILE A 138 3.00 3.50 -7.10
C ILE A 138 1.56 3.83 -7.47
N SER A 139 0.68 2.84 -7.57
CA SER A 139 -0.72 3.05 -7.97
C SER A 139 -1.67 2.04 -7.31
N PRO A 140 -2.63 2.48 -6.49
CA PRO A 140 -2.81 3.83 -5.94
C PRO A 140 -1.59 4.34 -5.18
N HIS A 141 -1.29 5.61 -5.37
CA HIS A 141 -0.07 6.24 -4.88
C HIS A 141 -0.10 6.47 -3.36
N ASN A 142 0.94 6.10 -2.68
CA ASN A 142 1.15 6.46 -1.28
C ASN A 142 2.15 7.63 -1.21
N PRO A 143 1.74 8.85 -0.77
CA PRO A 143 0.64 9.06 0.18
C PRO A 143 -0.68 9.60 -0.39
N THR A 144 -0.84 9.89 -1.67
CA THR A 144 -1.99 10.67 -2.20
C THR A 144 -3.25 9.84 -2.44
N GLY A 145 -3.12 8.54 -2.69
CA GLY A 145 -4.22 7.66 -3.10
C GLY A 145 -4.60 7.75 -4.58
N ARG A 146 -3.96 8.64 -5.36
CA ARG A 146 -4.20 8.82 -6.79
C ARG A 146 -3.72 7.62 -7.59
N VAL A 147 -4.32 7.38 -8.74
CA VAL A 147 -3.98 6.26 -9.63
C VAL A 147 -3.27 6.73 -10.89
N ALA A 148 -2.31 5.93 -11.34
CA ALA A 148 -1.73 6.01 -12.67
C ALA A 148 -2.43 5.00 -13.59
N SER A 149 -2.79 5.39 -14.80
CA SER A 149 -3.40 4.48 -15.77
C SER A 149 -2.39 3.45 -16.30
N ALA A 150 -2.88 2.26 -16.70
CA ALA A 150 -2.07 1.27 -17.38
C ALA A 150 -1.37 1.86 -18.62
N ALA A 151 -2.10 2.63 -19.43
CA ALA A 151 -1.56 3.28 -20.63
C ALA A 151 -0.36 4.18 -20.29
N ARG A 152 -0.44 4.97 -19.21
CA ARG A 152 0.66 5.83 -18.77
C ARG A 152 1.89 5.02 -18.33
N MET A 153 1.69 3.95 -17.58
CA MET A 153 2.79 3.07 -17.16
C MET A 153 3.45 2.38 -18.35
N LEU A 154 2.66 1.90 -19.30
CA LEU A 154 3.15 1.30 -20.54
C LEU A 154 3.95 2.29 -21.39
N GLU A 155 3.45 3.52 -21.54
CA GLU A 155 4.14 4.60 -22.27
C GLU A 155 5.50 4.94 -21.65
N ILE A 156 5.59 5.00 -20.32
CA ILE A 156 6.88 5.17 -19.62
C ILE A 156 7.80 3.98 -19.91
N ALA A 157 7.30 2.75 -19.79
CA ALA A 157 8.08 1.54 -20.00
C ALA A 157 8.65 1.42 -21.42
N GLU A 158 7.92 1.89 -22.43
CA GLU A 158 8.38 1.95 -23.84
C GLU A 158 9.57 2.89 -24.06
N ARG A 159 9.71 3.91 -23.23
CA ARG A 159 10.79 4.93 -23.32
C ARG A 159 11.98 4.65 -22.43
N LEU A 160 11.98 3.56 -21.66
CA LEU A 160 13.08 3.20 -20.79
C LEU A 160 14.34 2.86 -21.59
N PRO A 161 15.53 3.27 -21.12
CA PRO A 161 16.77 2.81 -21.72
C PRO A 161 16.98 1.31 -21.56
N ASN A 162 17.80 0.72 -22.41
CA ASN A 162 18.06 -0.71 -22.38
C ASN A 162 18.55 -1.19 -21.01
N GLY A 163 17.95 -2.28 -20.53
CA GLY A 163 18.26 -2.88 -19.23
C GLY A 163 17.70 -2.11 -18.03
N ALA A 164 16.87 -1.07 -18.23
CA ALA A 164 16.08 -0.45 -17.18
C ALA A 164 14.72 -1.12 -17.04
N MET A 165 14.15 -1.04 -15.84
CA MET A 165 12.84 -1.61 -15.51
C MET A 165 11.88 -0.56 -14.99
N LEU A 166 10.59 -0.76 -15.24
CA LEU A 166 9.52 -0.09 -14.51
C LEU A 166 9.12 -0.98 -13.32
N LEU A 167 9.17 -0.44 -12.11
CA LEU A 167 8.57 -1.04 -10.93
C LEU A 167 7.18 -0.43 -10.74
N ALA A 168 6.13 -1.22 -10.93
CA ALA A 168 4.76 -0.86 -10.61
C ALA A 168 4.41 -1.44 -9.23
N ASP A 169 4.38 -0.58 -8.20
CA ASP A 169 3.92 -0.96 -6.87
C ASP A 169 2.40 -0.80 -6.79
N LEU A 170 1.72 -1.93 -6.77
CA LEU A 170 0.26 -2.04 -6.76
C LEU A 170 -0.29 -2.51 -5.40
N ALA A 171 0.37 -2.12 -4.29
CA ALA A 171 0.01 -2.58 -2.94
C ALA A 171 -1.43 -2.23 -2.51
N TYR A 172 -2.09 -1.26 -3.13
CA TYR A 172 -3.44 -0.81 -2.79
C TYR A 172 -4.47 -1.07 -3.89
N VAL A 173 -4.10 -1.78 -4.95
CA VAL A 173 -4.91 -1.87 -6.18
C VAL A 173 -6.25 -2.59 -5.98
N GLU A 174 -6.40 -3.44 -4.96
CA GLU A 174 -7.69 -4.06 -4.64
C GLU A 174 -8.78 -3.04 -4.27
N PHE A 175 -8.39 -1.82 -3.83
CA PHE A 175 -9.32 -0.74 -3.53
C PHE A 175 -9.63 0.13 -4.74
N ALA A 176 -8.83 0.05 -5.81
CA ALA A 176 -8.99 0.83 -7.02
C ALA A 176 -10.14 0.28 -7.90
N ASP A 177 -10.62 1.13 -8.81
CA ASP A 177 -11.68 0.76 -9.74
C ASP A 177 -11.19 -0.18 -10.83
N ARG A 178 -9.89 -0.10 -11.17
CA ARG A 178 -9.25 -0.92 -12.21
C ARG A 178 -7.93 -1.50 -11.73
N ASP A 179 -7.68 -2.76 -12.06
CA ASP A 179 -6.40 -3.43 -11.82
C ASP A 179 -5.61 -3.47 -13.14
N PRO A 180 -4.48 -2.76 -13.25
CA PRO A 180 -3.68 -2.74 -14.48
C PRO A 180 -2.78 -3.96 -14.64
N THR A 181 -2.71 -4.88 -13.67
CA THR A 181 -1.72 -5.97 -13.61
C THR A 181 -1.64 -6.77 -14.91
N ALA A 182 -2.77 -7.21 -15.46
CA ALA A 182 -2.76 -8.04 -16.68
C ALA A 182 -2.13 -7.30 -17.87
N ALA A 183 -2.49 -6.04 -18.10
CA ALA A 183 -1.92 -5.23 -19.18
C ALA A 183 -0.40 -4.99 -18.99
N LEU A 184 0.04 -4.76 -17.74
CA LEU A 184 1.46 -4.52 -17.46
C LEU A 184 2.31 -5.77 -17.69
N LEU A 185 1.76 -6.97 -17.48
CA LEU A 185 2.46 -8.25 -17.68
C LEU A 185 2.70 -8.61 -19.16
N GLU A 186 2.18 -7.83 -20.10
CA GLU A 186 2.49 -7.95 -21.53
C GLU A 186 3.90 -7.43 -21.89
N ARG A 187 4.56 -6.72 -20.95
CA ARG A 187 5.90 -6.14 -21.14
C ARG A 187 6.94 -6.81 -20.25
N ASP A 188 8.06 -7.20 -20.84
CA ASP A 188 9.14 -7.89 -20.13
C ASP A 188 9.96 -6.96 -19.22
N ASN A 189 9.94 -5.66 -19.48
CA ASN A 189 10.63 -4.64 -18.70
C ASN A 189 9.76 -3.99 -17.60
N ILE A 190 8.67 -4.66 -17.19
CA ILE A 190 7.83 -4.24 -16.06
C ILE A 190 7.85 -5.31 -14.97
N LEU A 191 8.04 -4.85 -13.74
CA LEU A 191 7.88 -5.64 -12.52
C LEU A 191 6.68 -5.13 -11.74
N VAL A 192 5.71 -5.99 -11.49
CA VAL A 192 4.53 -5.67 -10.69
C VAL A 192 4.72 -6.21 -9.29
N VAL A 193 4.71 -5.33 -8.29
CA VAL A 193 4.79 -5.69 -6.86
C VAL A 193 3.39 -5.67 -6.26
N ARG A 194 3.03 -6.73 -5.56
CA ARG A 194 1.75 -6.91 -4.87
C ARG A 194 1.98 -7.36 -3.42
N THR A 195 0.96 -7.20 -2.57
CA THR A 195 1.04 -7.62 -1.17
C THR A 195 -0.30 -8.13 -0.65
N LEU A 196 -0.25 -9.05 0.30
CA LEU A 196 -1.42 -9.47 1.06
C LEU A 196 -1.63 -8.63 2.34
N SER A 197 -0.82 -7.59 2.54
CA SER A 197 -0.83 -6.78 3.77
C SER A 197 -2.02 -5.81 3.88
N LYS A 198 -2.65 -5.42 2.76
CA LYS A 198 -3.64 -4.34 2.74
C LYS A 198 -5.07 -4.89 2.68
N ALA A 199 -5.65 -5.10 1.52
CA ALA A 199 -7.02 -5.60 1.39
C ALA A 199 -7.22 -6.99 2.02
N TRP A 200 -6.22 -7.86 1.91
CA TRP A 200 -6.25 -9.21 2.49
C TRP A 200 -6.11 -9.23 4.02
N GLY A 201 -5.66 -8.13 4.65
CA GLY A 201 -5.53 -8.01 6.10
C GLY A 201 -4.44 -8.88 6.71
N LEU A 202 -3.43 -9.28 5.94
CA LEU A 202 -2.37 -10.20 6.36
C LEU A 202 -1.03 -9.47 6.58
N ALA A 203 -1.07 -8.21 7.04
CA ALA A 203 0.14 -7.41 7.28
C ALA A 203 1.13 -8.11 8.23
N GLY A 204 0.64 -8.79 9.27
CA GLY A 204 1.46 -9.53 10.23
C GLY A 204 2.14 -10.77 9.66
N LEU A 205 1.66 -11.33 8.54
CA LEU A 205 2.25 -12.50 7.90
C LEU A 205 3.42 -12.15 6.98
N ARG A 206 3.59 -10.87 6.63
CA ARG A 206 4.66 -10.42 5.74
C ARG A 206 4.70 -11.16 4.40
N VAL A 207 3.58 -11.26 3.70
CA VAL A 207 3.50 -11.92 2.39
C VAL A 207 3.27 -10.88 1.29
N GLY A 208 4.20 -10.83 0.35
CA GLY A 208 4.13 -10.10 -0.90
C GLY A 208 4.58 -10.97 -2.06
N TYR A 209 4.48 -10.45 -3.26
CA TYR A 209 4.97 -11.14 -4.44
C TYR A 209 5.28 -10.18 -5.59
N VAL A 210 6.15 -10.64 -6.48
CA VAL A 210 6.49 -9.96 -7.73
C VAL A 210 5.97 -10.79 -8.90
N LEU A 211 5.42 -10.10 -9.90
CA LEU A 211 5.11 -10.63 -11.21
C LEU A 211 6.00 -9.94 -12.25
N GLY A 212 6.52 -10.68 -13.21
CA GLY A 212 7.38 -10.13 -14.26
C GLY A 212 7.72 -11.12 -15.35
N SER A 213 8.73 -10.82 -16.17
CA SER A 213 9.26 -11.79 -17.12
C SER A 213 10.01 -12.91 -16.41
N ARG A 214 10.13 -14.09 -17.05
CA ARG A 214 10.87 -15.25 -16.51
C ARG A 214 12.30 -14.87 -16.10
N THR A 215 12.98 -14.13 -16.97
CA THR A 215 14.35 -13.68 -16.73
C THR A 215 14.45 -12.78 -15.51
N ALA A 216 13.59 -11.76 -15.41
CA ALA A 216 13.59 -10.82 -14.28
C ALA A 216 13.27 -11.54 -12.96
N VAL A 217 12.29 -12.44 -12.96
CA VAL A 217 11.93 -13.23 -11.75
C VAL A 217 13.06 -14.15 -11.33
N ALA A 218 13.76 -14.82 -12.27
CA ALA A 218 14.93 -15.66 -11.97
C ALA A 218 16.07 -14.84 -11.34
N GLU A 219 16.34 -13.65 -11.85
CA GLU A 219 17.35 -12.74 -11.31
C GLU A 219 16.99 -12.26 -9.89
N LEU A 220 15.71 -11.94 -9.64
CA LEU A 220 15.24 -11.57 -8.31
C LEU A 220 15.31 -12.72 -7.31
N ARG A 221 15.01 -13.93 -7.75
CA ARG A 221 15.14 -15.13 -6.92
C ARG A 221 16.59 -15.35 -6.47
N ALA A 222 17.54 -15.13 -7.37
CA ALA A 222 18.97 -15.26 -7.07
C ALA A 222 19.52 -14.12 -6.19
N SER A 223 18.85 -12.95 -6.13
CA SER A 223 19.34 -11.76 -5.44
C SER A 223 18.91 -11.64 -3.97
N GLY A 224 18.10 -12.56 -3.44
CA GLY A 224 17.54 -12.46 -2.11
C GLY A 224 17.74 -13.68 -1.23
N SER A 225 17.19 -13.63 -0.01
CA SER A 225 17.17 -14.78 0.90
C SER A 225 16.39 -15.95 0.27
N PRO A 226 16.87 -17.19 0.41
CA PRO A 226 16.17 -18.38 -0.09
C PRO A 226 14.86 -18.66 0.68
N PHE A 227 14.77 -18.22 1.93
CA PHE A 227 13.62 -18.42 2.81
C PHE A 227 13.13 -17.09 3.39
N PRO A 228 12.48 -16.22 2.59
CA PRO A 228 12.09 -14.88 3.05
C PRO A 228 10.85 -14.87 3.95
N LEU A 229 10.12 -15.98 4.02
CA LEU A 229 8.88 -16.14 4.77
C LEU A 229 9.01 -17.23 5.84
N SER A 230 8.08 -17.23 6.79
CA SER A 230 7.88 -18.37 7.68
C SER A 230 6.92 -19.39 7.06
N SER A 231 7.07 -20.67 7.41
CA SER A 231 6.16 -21.71 6.94
C SER A 231 4.70 -21.48 7.37
N PRO A 232 4.38 -20.98 8.60
CA PRO A 232 3.03 -20.56 8.95
C PRO A 232 2.49 -19.46 8.05
N SER A 233 3.31 -18.48 7.66
CA SER A 233 2.91 -17.40 6.74
C SER A 233 2.55 -17.93 5.36
N VAL A 234 3.35 -18.82 4.81
CA VAL A 234 3.07 -19.47 3.51
C VAL A 234 1.76 -20.25 3.58
N TRP A 235 1.60 -21.09 4.61
CA TRP A 235 0.41 -21.93 4.77
C TRP A 235 -0.87 -21.08 4.88
N LEU A 236 -0.85 -20.03 5.72
CA LEU A 236 -2.00 -19.14 5.90
C LEU A 236 -2.33 -18.35 4.63
N ALA A 237 -1.31 -17.87 3.91
CA ALA A 237 -1.49 -17.16 2.65
C ALA A 237 -2.13 -18.06 1.58
N GLU A 238 -1.71 -19.31 1.46
CA GLU A 238 -2.34 -20.29 0.56
C GLU A 238 -3.81 -20.50 0.87
N ARG A 239 -4.16 -20.66 2.14
CA ARG A 239 -5.57 -20.83 2.58
C ARG A 239 -6.38 -19.57 2.33
N ALA A 240 -5.81 -18.38 2.58
CA ALA A 240 -6.49 -17.12 2.26
C ALA A 240 -6.81 -17.01 0.76
N LEU A 241 -5.85 -17.33 -0.11
CA LEU A 241 -6.07 -17.32 -1.56
C LEU A 241 -7.06 -18.40 -2.04
N GLU A 242 -7.18 -19.51 -1.33
CA GLU A 242 -8.22 -20.54 -1.60
C GLU A 242 -9.63 -20.03 -1.29
N LEU A 243 -9.79 -19.25 -0.23
CA LEU A 243 -11.05 -18.58 0.09
C LEU A 243 -11.41 -17.53 -0.97
N GLY A 244 -10.39 -17.01 -1.69
CA GLY A 244 -10.58 -16.06 -2.78
C GLY A 244 -11.07 -14.70 -2.31
N ASP A 245 -11.79 -14.02 -3.20
CA ASP A 245 -12.20 -12.63 -2.99
C ASP A 245 -13.18 -12.43 -1.82
N ARG A 246 -13.77 -13.51 -1.28
CA ARG A 246 -14.59 -13.46 -0.05
C ARG A 246 -13.84 -12.87 1.14
N VAL A 247 -12.50 -13.03 1.19
CA VAL A 247 -11.66 -12.46 2.26
C VAL A 247 -11.58 -10.93 2.17
N THR A 248 -11.71 -10.37 0.98
CA THR A 248 -11.47 -8.95 0.71
C THR A 248 -12.72 -8.16 0.37
N ALA A 249 -13.76 -8.78 -0.21
CA ALA A 249 -14.88 -8.10 -0.85
C ALA A 249 -15.62 -7.13 0.10
N ASP A 250 -16.05 -7.61 1.26
CA ASP A 250 -16.80 -6.79 2.22
C ASP A 250 -15.96 -5.63 2.76
N TYR A 251 -14.68 -5.89 3.06
CA TYR A 251 -13.77 -4.85 3.52
C TYR A 251 -13.51 -3.79 2.44
N VAL A 252 -13.28 -4.20 1.19
CA VAL A 252 -13.08 -3.27 0.08
C VAL A 252 -14.34 -2.43 -0.16
N ALA A 253 -15.54 -3.04 -0.10
CA ALA A 253 -16.79 -2.32 -0.24
C ALA A 253 -17.01 -1.29 0.88
N ALA A 254 -16.74 -1.67 2.14
CA ALA A 254 -16.82 -0.76 3.28
C ALA A 254 -15.85 0.42 3.12
N VAL A 255 -14.58 0.15 2.81
CA VAL A 255 -13.56 1.18 2.59
C VAL A 255 -13.95 2.15 1.47
N ARG A 256 -14.51 1.65 0.36
CA ARG A 256 -14.98 2.50 -0.74
C ARG A 256 -16.11 3.44 -0.30
N SER A 257 -17.09 2.93 0.46
CA SER A 257 -18.17 3.73 1.02
C SER A 257 -17.67 4.77 2.04
N GLU A 258 -16.79 4.37 2.95
CA GLU A 258 -16.18 5.26 3.94
C GLU A 258 -15.35 6.37 3.27
N ARG A 259 -14.69 6.08 2.15
CA ARG A 259 -13.81 7.00 1.43
C ARG A 259 -14.55 8.26 0.98
N ASP A 260 -15.70 8.11 0.35
CA ASP A 260 -16.50 9.24 -0.14
C ASP A 260 -17.02 10.09 1.02
N ARG A 261 -17.45 9.44 2.10
CA ARG A 261 -17.94 10.09 3.33
C ARG A 261 -16.81 10.83 4.06
N LEU A 262 -15.62 10.22 4.17
CA LEU A 262 -14.47 10.88 4.79
C LEU A 262 -13.98 12.06 3.95
N TYR A 263 -14.00 11.96 2.62
CA TYR A 263 -13.66 13.06 1.74
C TYR A 263 -14.56 14.28 2.00
N ALA A 264 -15.87 14.06 2.03
CA ALA A 264 -16.84 15.12 2.31
C ALA A 264 -16.61 15.74 3.70
N ALA A 265 -16.44 14.91 4.74
CA ALA A 265 -16.21 15.39 6.11
C ALA A 265 -14.90 16.20 6.27
N LEU A 266 -13.86 15.84 5.52
CA LEU A 266 -12.60 16.58 5.50
C LEU A 266 -12.76 17.94 4.82
N CYS A 267 -13.55 18.04 3.74
CA CYS A 267 -13.91 19.33 3.13
C CYS A 267 -14.68 20.23 4.11
N GLU A 268 -15.69 19.67 4.78
CA GLU A 268 -16.49 20.39 5.79
C GLU A 268 -15.64 20.86 7.00
N ALA A 269 -14.60 20.10 7.35
CA ALA A 269 -13.63 20.49 8.37
C ALA A 269 -12.62 21.55 7.88
N GLY A 270 -12.76 22.07 6.65
CA GLY A 270 -11.92 23.13 6.08
C GLY A 270 -10.52 22.66 5.73
N THR A 271 -10.37 21.39 5.32
CA THR A 271 -9.14 20.84 4.76
C THR A 271 -9.26 20.68 3.24
N ALA A 272 -8.15 20.42 2.54
CA ALA A 272 -8.12 20.13 1.12
C ALA A 272 -7.74 18.65 0.89
N PRO A 273 -8.72 17.70 0.88
CA PRO A 273 -8.44 16.30 0.67
C PRO A 273 -8.12 16.00 -0.81
N PHE A 274 -7.22 15.04 -1.02
CA PHE A 274 -6.92 14.48 -2.34
C PHE A 274 -7.94 13.38 -2.68
N THR A 275 -8.34 13.29 -3.96
CA THR A 275 -9.09 12.13 -4.45
C THR A 275 -8.24 10.87 -4.31
N SER A 276 -8.83 9.78 -3.81
CA SER A 276 -8.11 8.56 -3.50
C SER A 276 -8.85 7.33 -4.01
N GLU A 277 -8.09 6.34 -4.50
CA GLU A 277 -8.59 4.99 -4.74
C GLU A 277 -7.86 3.95 -3.83
N ALA A 278 -7.21 4.42 -2.75
CA ALA A 278 -6.60 3.57 -1.73
C ALA A 278 -7.52 3.39 -0.50
N ASN A 279 -7.01 2.73 0.52
CA ASN A 279 -7.68 2.61 1.83
C ASN A 279 -7.33 3.75 2.80
N PHE A 280 -7.04 4.91 2.27
CA PHE A 280 -6.74 6.12 3.05
C PHE A 280 -7.07 7.38 2.24
N ILE A 281 -7.20 8.51 2.94
CA ILE A 281 -7.24 9.84 2.32
C ILE A 281 -6.08 10.67 2.86
N LEU A 282 -5.38 11.35 1.95
CA LEU A 282 -4.46 12.44 2.28
C LEU A 282 -5.24 13.76 2.22
N ALA A 283 -5.02 14.64 3.19
CA ALA A 283 -5.54 16.00 3.14
C ALA A 283 -4.43 17.01 3.44
N SER A 284 -4.49 18.16 2.77
CA SER A 284 -3.63 19.31 3.07
C SER A 284 -4.38 20.27 4.03
N THR A 285 -3.68 20.72 5.05
CA THR A 285 -4.18 21.72 6.02
C THR A 285 -3.04 22.30 6.85
N GLU A 286 -3.03 23.61 7.06
CA GLU A 286 -2.08 24.26 7.97
C GLU A 286 -2.24 23.80 9.44
N ARG A 287 -3.38 23.17 9.76
CA ARG A 287 -3.71 22.67 11.10
C ARG A 287 -3.39 21.19 11.30
N ALA A 288 -2.62 20.53 10.41
CA ALA A 288 -2.39 19.08 10.45
C ALA A 288 -1.89 18.58 11.82
N ALA A 289 -0.95 19.30 12.44
CA ALA A 289 -0.46 18.96 13.78
C ALA A 289 -1.54 19.14 14.89
N ALA A 290 -2.43 20.11 14.77
CA ALA A 290 -3.53 20.28 15.72
C ALA A 290 -4.57 19.16 15.55
N LEU A 291 -4.87 18.80 14.32
CA LEU A 291 -5.78 17.71 13.98
C LEU A 291 -5.23 16.34 14.46
N GLU A 292 -3.94 16.09 14.28
CA GLU A 292 -3.27 14.88 14.81
C GLU A 292 -3.38 14.80 16.34
N ARG A 293 -3.06 15.87 17.05
CA ARG A 293 -3.20 15.90 18.53
C ARG A 293 -4.64 15.65 18.99
N ARG A 294 -5.62 16.14 18.25
CA ARG A 294 -7.03 15.93 18.55
C ARG A 294 -7.43 14.46 18.36
N PHE A 295 -7.08 13.85 17.23
CA PHE A 295 -7.29 12.44 17.01
C PHE A 295 -6.62 11.60 18.10
N ARG A 296 -5.39 11.92 18.46
CA ARG A 296 -4.65 11.22 19.51
C ARG A 296 -5.34 11.31 20.88
N ARG A 297 -5.88 12.48 21.27
CA ARG A 297 -6.68 12.64 22.51
C ARG A 297 -7.94 11.80 22.50
N SER A 298 -8.50 11.52 21.33
CA SER A 298 -9.66 10.66 21.14
C SER A 298 -9.27 9.18 20.96
N GLY A 299 -8.01 8.83 21.21
CA GLY A 299 -7.49 7.46 21.09
C GLY A 299 -7.36 6.98 19.64
N ILE A 300 -7.12 7.87 18.68
CA ILE A 300 -6.94 7.54 17.26
C ILE A 300 -5.57 8.07 16.79
N ALA A 301 -4.75 7.22 16.15
CA ALA A 301 -3.53 7.63 15.50
C ALA A 301 -3.79 7.89 14.01
N VAL A 302 -3.34 9.03 13.51
CA VAL A 302 -3.31 9.39 12.09
C VAL A 302 -1.87 9.76 11.69
N ARG A 303 -1.55 9.76 10.38
CA ARG A 303 -0.19 10.03 9.91
C ARG A 303 -0.01 11.49 9.53
N VAL A 304 0.90 12.19 10.21
CA VAL A 304 1.47 13.47 9.79
C VAL A 304 2.92 13.24 9.38
N PHE A 305 3.40 13.98 8.37
CA PHE A 305 4.74 13.81 7.81
C PHE A 305 5.69 14.87 8.38
N ALA A 306 6.90 14.47 8.76
CA ALA A 306 7.86 15.35 9.42
C ALA A 306 8.36 16.49 8.49
N ASP A 307 8.52 16.18 7.22
CA ASP A 307 8.99 17.05 6.13
C ASP A 307 7.85 17.82 5.43
N ARG A 308 6.59 17.40 5.63
CA ARG A 308 5.37 18.03 5.07
C ARG A 308 4.31 18.16 6.15
N ARG A 309 4.54 19.07 7.08
CA ARG A 309 3.66 19.31 8.25
C ARG A 309 2.29 19.87 7.91
N ASP A 310 2.06 20.19 6.66
CA ASP A 310 0.78 20.59 6.06
C ASP A 310 -0.06 19.38 5.60
N LEU A 311 0.45 18.16 5.67
CA LEU A 311 -0.22 16.96 5.20
C LEU A 311 -0.60 16.02 6.35
N VAL A 312 -1.82 15.52 6.31
CA VAL A 312 -2.32 14.46 7.19
C VAL A 312 -2.94 13.34 6.36
N ARG A 313 -2.56 12.09 6.64
CA ARG A 313 -3.15 10.90 6.00
C ARG A 313 -3.92 10.10 7.02
N ILE A 314 -5.14 9.74 6.68
CA ILE A 314 -6.08 9.01 7.54
C ILE A 314 -6.44 7.70 6.85
N THR A 315 -6.15 6.58 7.50
CA THR A 315 -6.56 5.24 7.03
C THR A 315 -8.05 5.03 7.29
N LEU A 316 -8.73 4.42 6.33
CA LEU A 316 -10.15 4.04 6.43
C LEU A 316 -10.25 2.71 7.20
N PRO A 317 -11.05 2.64 8.27
CA PRO A 317 -11.11 1.46 9.12
C PRO A 317 -11.77 0.24 8.47
N GLY A 318 -12.73 0.44 7.55
CA GLY A 318 -13.58 -0.62 7.02
C GLY A 318 -14.50 -1.22 8.09
N ASP A 319 -14.85 -0.43 9.09
CA ASP A 319 -15.76 -0.75 10.20
C ASP A 319 -16.57 0.48 10.56
N GLU A 320 -17.90 0.37 10.44
CA GLU A 320 -18.80 1.51 10.60
C GLU A 320 -18.72 2.13 12.01
N GLY A 321 -18.56 1.33 13.06
CA GLY A 321 -18.49 1.83 14.44
C GLY A 321 -17.25 2.69 14.66
N VAL A 322 -16.09 2.23 14.18
CA VAL A 322 -14.84 2.98 14.22
C VAL A 322 -14.91 4.20 13.31
N PHE A 323 -15.53 4.06 12.15
CA PHE A 323 -15.69 5.16 11.19
C PHE A 323 -16.54 6.29 11.75
N GLN A 324 -17.66 6.01 12.42
CA GLN A 324 -18.48 7.02 13.09
C GLN A 324 -17.71 7.74 14.20
N ARG A 325 -16.89 7.03 14.97
CA ARG A 325 -16.00 7.65 15.95
C ARG A 325 -14.99 8.61 15.30
N LEU A 326 -14.41 8.23 14.15
CA LEU A 326 -13.51 9.10 13.38
C LEU A 326 -14.24 10.36 12.91
N LEU A 327 -15.43 10.26 12.34
CA LEU A 327 -16.25 11.39 11.89
C LEU A 327 -16.61 12.33 13.03
N SER A 328 -16.95 11.81 14.22
CA SER A 328 -17.29 12.65 15.39
C SER A 328 -16.11 13.52 15.84
N VAL A 329 -14.87 13.04 15.70
CA VAL A 329 -13.66 13.79 15.99
C VAL A 329 -13.47 14.94 14.96
N LEU A 330 -13.77 14.70 13.68
CA LEU A 330 -13.71 15.73 12.64
C LEU A 330 -14.80 16.81 12.82
N ALA A 331 -16.05 16.40 13.03
CA ALA A 331 -17.20 17.32 13.16
C ALA A 331 -16.99 18.33 14.28
N ALA A 332 -16.41 17.91 15.40
CA ALA A 332 -16.10 18.84 16.50
C ALA A 332 -14.97 19.86 16.12
N ASP A 333 -14.30 19.78 14.97
CA ASP A 333 -13.29 20.72 14.44
C ASP A 333 -13.86 21.68 13.39
N SER A 334 -15.13 21.49 12.98
CA SER A 334 -15.74 22.33 11.97
C SER A 334 -15.82 23.79 12.46
N PRO A 335 -15.50 24.78 11.60
CA PRO A 335 -15.65 26.21 11.93
C PRO A 335 -17.06 26.57 12.40
N ALA A 336 -18.08 25.85 11.96
CA ALA A 336 -19.46 26.00 12.40
C ALA A 336 -19.66 25.65 13.88
N ALA A 337 -18.90 24.72 14.46
CA ALA A 337 -18.96 24.36 15.87
C ALA A 337 -18.34 25.44 16.78
N ALA A 338 -17.36 26.20 16.29
CA ALA A 338 -16.73 27.31 17.04
C ALA A 338 -17.65 28.52 17.22
N SER A 339 -18.59 28.76 16.29
CA SER A 339 -19.53 29.89 16.37
C SER A 339 -20.65 29.66 17.39
N THR A 340 -20.96 28.42 17.74
CA THR A 340 -22.04 28.06 18.68
C THR A 340 -21.62 28.21 20.15
N ILE A 341 -20.31 28.19 20.44
CA ILE A 341 -19.80 28.32 21.82
C ILE A 341 -19.67 29.80 22.25
N ASN A 342 -19.47 30.74 21.32
CA ASN A 342 -19.36 32.16 21.61
C ASN A 342 -20.72 32.90 21.70
N GLY A 343 -21.84 32.21 21.46
CA GLY A 343 -23.19 32.78 21.50
C GLY A 343 -23.92 32.66 22.86
N ARG A 344 -23.30 32.04 23.89
CA ARG A 344 -23.91 31.92 25.23
C ARG A 344 -23.09 32.62 26.31
N GLY A 345 -23.07 33.91 26.26
CA GLY A 345 -22.42 34.67 27.32
C GLY A 345 -22.58 36.18 27.16
N VAL A 346 -23.81 36.68 27.16
CA VAL A 346 -24.17 38.01 27.68
C VAL A 346 -25.67 37.98 27.91
N ARG A 347 -26.09 37.74 29.12
CA ARG A 347 -27.25 38.40 29.78
C ARG A 347 -27.03 38.41 31.28
#